data_c0afc5768d5ab8e350d64adc98ff0849
#
_entry.id   c0afc5768d5ab8e350d64adc98ff0849
#
_cell.length_a   1.000
_cell.length_b   1.000
_cell.length_c   1.000
_cell.angle_alpha   90.00
_cell.angle_beta   90.00
_cell.angle_gamma   90.00
#
_symmetry.space_group_name_H-M   'P 1'
#
loop_
_entity.id
_entity.type
_entity.pdbx_description
1 polymer ?
#
loop_
_entity_poly.entity_id
_entity_poly.type
_entity_poly.pdbx_seq_one_letter_code
_entity_poly.pdbx_strand_id
1 'polypeptide(L)'
;MNLHLRLRAIYGSASRGVAQRCMLAISVLLLAACATVDLNVPSPPAARPTPAAPTVVAAAAPSLGFFSRIKAPETHEAVLRLTGRGVQVFRCERLSTGSGFAWVFRLPEADLTDSGGNVVGRHGANFSFEHSDGSRLLGNVVAYDEAPNANDLRWLLLSAKPFGQGVLSAMTHVQRINTQGGMPPQKCEAKQQNQLLRVYFSADFVFYKPR
;
A
#
# COMPACT_ATOMS: atom_id res chain seq x y z
N MET A 1 28.92 41.46 -19.91
CA MET A 1 29.25 42.53 -18.95
C MET A 1 29.25 41.89 -17.59
N ASN A 2 30.45 41.80 -17.05
CA ASN A 2 30.85 41.17 -15.80
C ASN A 2 30.09 41.73 -14.58
N LEU A 3 29.81 40.92 -13.57
CA LEU A 3 30.27 41.23 -12.22
C LEU A 3 30.19 40.01 -11.27
N HIS A 4 31.41 39.65 -10.85
CA HIS A 4 31.74 38.82 -9.69
C HIS A 4 31.32 39.51 -8.38
N LEU A 5 31.16 38.74 -7.31
CA LEU A 5 31.74 38.88 -5.95
C LEU A 5 30.83 38.16 -4.95
N ARG A 6 31.28 37.44 -4.03
CA ARG A 6 32.42 37.00 -3.23
C ARG A 6 31.87 36.22 -2.03
N LEU A 7 32.57 35.18 -1.73
CA LEU A 7 32.59 34.42 -0.46
C LEU A 7 32.66 35.33 0.77
N ARG A 8 32.10 34.84 1.90
CA ARG A 8 32.74 34.92 3.20
C ARG A 8 32.35 33.72 4.08
N ALA A 9 33.36 32.90 4.29
CA ALA A 9 33.48 31.97 5.40
C ALA A 9 33.80 32.76 6.67
N ILE A 10 33.23 32.37 7.82
CA ILE A 10 33.70 32.77 9.12
C ILE A 10 33.96 31.52 9.95
N TYR A 11 35.25 31.29 10.15
CA TYR A 11 35.86 30.41 11.15
C TYR A 11 35.83 31.10 12.51
N GLY A 12 35.66 30.33 13.57
CA GLY A 12 35.88 30.75 14.95
C GLY A 12 35.78 29.51 15.83
N SER A 13 36.79 28.85 16.05
CA SER A 13 37.90 28.94 17.01
C SER A 13 37.57 28.40 18.39
N ALA A 14 38.37 27.43 18.71
CA ALA A 14 38.46 26.61 19.93
C ALA A 14 38.67 27.42 21.22
N SER A 15 38.26 26.86 22.35
CA SER A 15 39.00 27.06 23.60
C SER A 15 39.11 25.76 24.40
N ARG A 16 40.35 25.39 24.61
CA ARG A 16 40.83 24.38 25.57
C ARG A 16 40.89 25.06 26.96
N GLY A 17 40.72 24.29 28.01
CA GLY A 17 41.04 24.71 29.39
C GLY A 17 40.62 23.59 30.33
N VAL A 18 41.47 22.90 30.75
CA VAL A 18 42.47 22.77 31.81
C VAL A 18 42.00 21.77 32.89
N ALA A 19 42.81 20.79 33.04
CA ALA A 19 42.82 19.78 34.09
C ALA A 19 43.11 20.41 35.46
N GLN A 20 42.50 19.90 36.46
CA GLN A 20 43.09 19.97 37.83
C GLN A 20 42.77 18.72 38.65
N ARG A 21 43.86 18.07 39.01
CA ARG A 21 43.94 16.97 39.92
C ARG A 21 43.62 17.43 41.33
N CYS A 22 42.88 16.64 42.11
CA CYS A 22 43.04 16.57 43.55
C CYS A 22 42.89 15.11 44.00
N MET A 23 44.06 14.52 44.31
CA MET A 23 44.17 13.35 45.15
C MET A 23 43.99 13.82 46.63
N LEU A 24 43.21 13.13 47.39
CA LEU A 24 43.40 12.94 48.81
C LEU A 24 42.80 11.62 49.26
N ALA A 25 43.69 10.78 49.70
CA ALA A 25 43.45 9.52 50.35
C ALA A 25 42.96 9.72 51.79
N ILE A 26 41.94 9.01 52.23
CA ILE A 26 41.73 8.67 53.63
C ILE A 26 41.28 7.22 53.73
N SER A 27 42.00 6.52 54.56
CA SER A 27 41.93 5.10 54.85
C SER A 27 40.81 4.72 55.80
N VAL A 28 40.29 3.47 55.58
CA VAL A 28 39.93 2.43 56.57
C VAL A 28 38.82 2.76 57.58
N LEU A 29 37.71 2.01 57.45
CA LEU A 29 37.19 1.18 58.54
C LEU A 29 36.28 0.07 57.98
N LEU A 30 36.73 -1.18 58.09
CA LEU A 30 35.95 -2.38 57.89
C LEU A 30 34.89 -2.52 58.99
N LEU A 31 33.63 -2.48 58.63
CA LEU A 31 32.56 -3.05 59.42
C LEU A 31 31.74 -3.96 58.48
N ALA A 32 31.93 -5.24 58.69
CA ALA A 32 31.13 -6.30 58.04
C ALA A 32 29.71 -6.26 58.64
N ALA A 33 28.78 -5.71 57.91
CA ALA A 33 27.36 -5.92 58.14
C ALA A 33 26.85 -6.84 57.05
N CYS A 34 26.61 -8.12 57.39
CA CYS A 34 25.86 -9.06 56.56
C CYS A 34 24.40 -8.55 56.48
N ALA A 35 24.13 -7.71 55.53
CA ALA A 35 22.77 -7.45 55.12
C ALA A 35 22.38 -8.49 54.06
N THR A 36 21.48 -9.40 54.43
CA THR A 36 20.78 -10.25 53.49
C THR A 36 19.94 -9.35 52.58
N VAL A 37 20.43 -9.09 51.36
CA VAL A 37 19.66 -8.41 50.35
C VAL A 37 18.66 -9.42 49.81
N ASP A 38 17.39 -9.29 50.20
CA ASP A 38 16.28 -9.94 49.53
C ASP A 38 16.24 -9.39 48.11
N LEU A 39 16.82 -10.13 47.17
CA LEU A 39 16.68 -9.86 45.74
C LEU A 39 15.26 -10.24 45.29
N ASN A 40 14.30 -9.45 45.71
CA ASN A 40 12.99 -9.51 45.08
C ASN A 40 13.10 -8.85 43.68
N VAL A 41 13.71 -9.60 42.75
CA VAL A 41 13.78 -9.20 41.36
C VAL A 41 12.35 -9.26 40.81
N PRO A 42 11.72 -8.11 40.46
CA PRO A 42 10.42 -8.16 39.83
C PRO A 42 10.53 -9.00 38.56
N SER A 43 9.69 -10.04 38.43
CA SER A 43 9.61 -10.83 37.23
C SER A 43 9.43 -9.90 36.03
N PRO A 44 10.19 -10.12 34.94
CA PRO A 44 9.99 -9.31 33.72
C PRO A 44 8.52 -9.38 33.29
N PRO A 45 7.92 -8.27 32.90
CA PRO A 45 6.54 -8.26 32.44
C PRO A 45 6.37 -9.33 31.37
N ALA A 46 5.35 -10.15 31.52
CA ALA A 46 5.02 -11.19 30.55
C ALA A 46 5.03 -10.60 29.14
N ALA A 47 5.80 -11.20 28.24
CA ALA A 47 5.88 -10.76 26.87
C ALA A 47 4.46 -10.62 26.30
N ARG A 48 4.13 -9.43 25.83
CA ARG A 48 2.84 -9.18 25.17
C ARG A 48 2.70 -10.21 24.07
N PRO A 49 1.59 -10.96 23.98
CA PRO A 49 1.42 -11.94 22.90
C PRO A 49 1.64 -11.24 21.56
N THR A 50 2.60 -11.72 20.80
CA THR A 50 2.83 -11.27 19.42
C THR A 50 1.52 -11.51 18.67
N PRO A 51 0.95 -10.50 17.99
CA PRO A 51 -0.23 -10.70 17.18
C PRO A 51 0.02 -11.88 16.24
N ALA A 52 -0.85 -12.88 16.28
CA ALA A 52 -0.76 -14.00 15.35
C ALA A 52 -0.73 -13.44 13.93
N ALA A 53 0.23 -13.87 13.14
CA ALA A 53 0.29 -13.51 11.73
C ALA A 53 -1.07 -13.84 11.08
N PRO A 54 -1.65 -12.95 10.28
CA PRO A 54 -2.94 -13.21 9.66
C PRO A 54 -2.83 -14.51 8.86
N THR A 55 -3.69 -15.47 9.20
CA THR A 55 -3.79 -16.74 8.47
C THR A 55 -4.36 -16.40 7.11
N VAL A 56 -3.51 -16.31 6.09
CA VAL A 56 -3.95 -16.14 4.70
C VAL A 56 -4.62 -17.44 4.29
N VAL A 57 -5.95 -17.43 4.27
CA VAL A 57 -6.70 -18.56 3.70
C VAL A 57 -6.37 -18.59 2.21
N ALA A 58 -5.82 -19.72 1.74
CA ALA A 58 -5.47 -19.89 0.33
C ALA A 58 -6.70 -19.61 -0.53
N ALA A 59 -6.63 -18.61 -1.39
CA ALA A 59 -7.71 -18.24 -2.28
C ALA A 59 -7.77 -19.25 -3.43
N ALA A 60 -8.96 -19.71 -3.78
CA ALA A 60 -9.13 -20.48 -5.00
C ALA A 60 -8.99 -19.58 -6.21
N ALA A 61 -8.22 -20.05 -7.23
CA ALA A 61 -8.20 -19.40 -8.54
C ALA A 61 -9.61 -19.39 -9.14
N PRO A 62 -10.04 -18.31 -9.80
CA PRO A 62 -11.36 -18.26 -10.42
C PRO A 62 -11.47 -19.23 -11.59
N SER A 63 -12.65 -19.80 -11.79
CA SER A 63 -12.96 -20.53 -13.00
C SER A 63 -13.22 -19.55 -14.14
N LEU A 64 -12.29 -19.48 -15.09
CA LEU A 64 -12.38 -18.63 -16.28
C LEU A 64 -12.70 -19.45 -17.52
N GLY A 65 -13.39 -18.86 -18.48
CA GLY A 65 -13.68 -19.50 -19.75
C GLY A 65 -12.42 -19.95 -20.49
N PHE A 66 -12.56 -20.92 -21.39
CA PHE A 66 -11.42 -21.50 -22.12
C PHE A 66 -10.60 -20.44 -22.87
N PHE A 67 -11.27 -19.48 -23.50
CA PHE A 67 -10.64 -18.41 -24.28
C PHE A 67 -10.28 -17.16 -23.49
N SER A 68 -10.42 -17.18 -22.15
CA SER A 68 -10.08 -16.04 -21.32
C SER A 68 -8.60 -15.69 -21.44
N ARG A 69 -8.33 -14.40 -21.66
CA ARG A 69 -6.98 -13.82 -21.78
C ARG A 69 -6.38 -13.43 -20.43
N ILE A 70 -7.21 -13.39 -19.40
CA ILE A 70 -6.80 -12.92 -18.06
C ILE A 70 -6.38 -14.05 -17.12
N LYS A 71 -6.09 -15.25 -17.64
CA LYS A 71 -5.57 -16.36 -16.83
C LYS A 71 -4.22 -15.98 -16.23
N ALA A 72 -4.05 -16.18 -14.94
CA ALA A 72 -2.74 -16.02 -14.30
C ALA A 72 -1.76 -17.05 -14.87
N PRO A 73 -0.44 -16.78 -14.87
CA PRO A 73 0.56 -17.75 -15.33
C PRO A 73 0.47 -19.06 -14.54
N GLU A 74 0.64 -20.21 -15.20
CA GLU A 74 0.57 -21.53 -14.58
C GLU A 74 1.60 -21.75 -13.45
N THR A 75 2.70 -21.01 -13.51
CA THR A 75 3.74 -20.99 -12.47
C THR A 75 3.34 -20.24 -11.19
N HIS A 76 2.11 -19.72 -11.14
CA HIS A 76 1.62 -18.92 -10.01
C HIS A 76 0.46 -19.62 -9.32
N GLU A 77 0.26 -19.26 -8.06
CA GLU A 77 -0.86 -19.72 -7.25
C GLU A 77 -1.65 -18.56 -6.69
N ALA A 78 -2.96 -18.69 -6.61
CA ALA A 78 -3.84 -17.72 -5.96
C ALA A 78 -3.71 -17.85 -4.44
N VAL A 79 -3.39 -16.77 -3.75
CA VAL A 79 -3.13 -16.82 -2.31
C VAL A 79 -4.02 -15.87 -1.49
N LEU A 80 -4.56 -14.82 -2.12
CA LEU A 80 -5.40 -13.86 -1.43
C LEU A 80 -6.55 -13.43 -2.35
N ARG A 81 -7.73 -13.27 -1.80
CA ARG A 81 -8.89 -12.68 -2.48
C ARG A 81 -9.46 -11.58 -1.60
N LEU A 82 -9.63 -10.39 -2.17
CA LEU A 82 -10.25 -9.25 -1.52
C LEU A 82 -11.40 -8.74 -2.39
N THR A 83 -12.47 -8.27 -1.78
CA THR A 83 -13.53 -7.58 -2.49
C THR A 83 -13.31 -6.08 -2.39
N GLY A 84 -13.19 -5.41 -3.54
CA GLY A 84 -13.12 -3.96 -3.62
C GLY A 84 -14.51 -3.35 -3.81
N ARG A 85 -14.81 -2.32 -3.03
CA ARG A 85 -16.05 -1.53 -3.14
C ARG A 85 -15.73 -0.05 -3.06
N GLY A 86 -16.25 0.73 -4.00
CA GLY A 86 -15.96 2.16 -4.04
C GLY A 86 -16.44 2.82 -5.30
N VAL A 87 -15.67 3.78 -5.82
CA VAL A 87 -16.03 4.54 -7.00
C VAL A 87 -14.88 4.62 -8.01
N GLN A 88 -15.25 4.67 -9.28
CA GLN A 88 -14.39 5.16 -10.35
C GLN A 88 -14.60 6.66 -10.47
N VAL A 89 -13.53 7.44 -10.41
CA VAL A 89 -13.58 8.90 -10.56
C VAL A 89 -13.24 9.27 -12.01
N PHE A 90 -14.12 10.03 -12.62
CA PHE A 90 -13.95 10.56 -13.98
C PHE A 90 -14.00 12.07 -13.94
N ARG A 91 -13.37 12.72 -14.93
CA ARG A 91 -13.48 14.14 -15.19
C ARG A 91 -14.07 14.35 -16.58
N CYS A 92 -15.01 15.28 -16.70
CA CYS A 92 -15.51 15.69 -18.01
C CYS A 92 -14.47 16.56 -18.72
N GLU A 93 -13.98 16.11 -19.85
CA GLU A 93 -12.93 16.78 -20.61
C GLU A 93 -13.31 16.94 -22.08
N ARG A 94 -12.80 18.01 -22.69
CA ARG A 94 -12.88 18.18 -24.14
C ARG A 94 -12.00 17.09 -24.79
N LEU A 95 -12.55 16.43 -25.81
CA LEU A 95 -11.78 15.46 -26.59
C LEU A 95 -10.69 16.19 -27.39
N SER A 96 -9.48 15.63 -27.38
CA SER A 96 -8.34 16.13 -28.17
C SER A 96 -8.55 15.95 -29.68
N THR A 97 -9.33 14.96 -30.07
CA THR A 97 -9.69 14.64 -31.44
C THR A 97 -11.18 14.85 -31.67
N GLY A 98 -11.55 15.78 -32.55
CA GLY A 98 -12.94 16.05 -32.88
C GLY A 98 -13.63 17.09 -31.98
N SER A 99 -14.95 17.19 -32.10
CA SER A 99 -15.80 18.07 -31.30
C SER A 99 -16.55 17.25 -30.25
N GLY A 100 -16.48 17.67 -29.00
CA GLY A 100 -17.25 17.05 -27.94
C GLY A 100 -16.53 16.92 -26.62
N PHE A 101 -17.21 16.31 -25.65
CA PHE A 101 -16.74 16.07 -24.30
C PHE A 101 -16.98 14.62 -23.92
N ALA A 102 -16.08 14.07 -23.10
CA ALA A 102 -16.21 12.73 -22.56
C ALA A 102 -15.78 12.66 -21.09
N TRP A 103 -16.28 11.66 -20.39
CA TRP A 103 -15.82 11.31 -19.06
C TRP A 103 -14.49 10.56 -19.15
N VAL A 104 -13.41 11.23 -18.78
CA VAL A 104 -12.05 10.68 -18.80
C VAL A 104 -11.72 10.13 -17.42
N PHE A 105 -11.36 8.85 -17.35
CA PHE A 105 -10.98 8.18 -16.13
C PHE A 105 -9.78 8.85 -15.45
N ARG A 106 -9.83 8.94 -14.11
CA ARG A 106 -8.76 9.49 -13.28
C ARG A 106 -8.16 8.45 -12.34
N LEU A 107 -8.96 7.92 -11.45
CA LEU A 107 -8.51 6.93 -10.47
C LEU A 107 -9.70 6.17 -9.88
N PRO A 108 -9.48 4.97 -9.37
CA PRO A 108 -10.42 4.33 -8.47
C PRO A 108 -10.17 4.84 -7.04
N GLU A 109 -11.21 4.83 -6.24
CA GLU A 109 -11.17 4.99 -4.79
C GLU A 109 -12.03 3.88 -4.20
N ALA A 110 -11.41 2.83 -3.66
CA ALA A 110 -12.15 1.70 -3.13
C ALA A 110 -11.49 1.14 -1.87
N ASP A 111 -12.32 0.74 -0.92
CA ASP A 111 -11.90 -0.08 0.20
C ASP A 111 -11.79 -1.54 -0.25
N LEU A 112 -10.82 -2.25 0.32
CA LEU A 112 -10.60 -3.68 0.13
C LEU A 112 -11.01 -4.41 1.39
N THR A 113 -11.93 -5.37 1.25
CA THR A 113 -12.43 -6.17 2.36
C THR A 113 -12.01 -7.63 2.21
N ASP A 114 -11.71 -8.27 3.34
CA ASP A 114 -11.46 -9.70 3.42
C ASP A 114 -12.77 -10.52 3.39
N SER A 115 -12.67 -11.84 3.47
CA SER A 115 -13.81 -12.74 3.52
C SER A 115 -14.66 -12.60 4.79
N GLY A 116 -14.13 -12.00 5.85
CA GLY A 116 -14.84 -11.66 7.08
C GLY A 116 -15.57 -10.33 7.01
N GLY A 117 -15.43 -9.58 5.90
CA GLY A 117 -16.03 -8.25 5.74
C GLY A 117 -15.24 -7.11 6.38
N ASN A 118 -14.03 -7.38 6.90
CA ASN A 118 -13.18 -6.35 7.49
C ASN A 118 -12.49 -5.55 6.39
N VAL A 119 -12.43 -4.24 6.52
CA VAL A 119 -11.61 -3.39 5.64
C VAL A 119 -10.14 -3.60 6.00
N VAL A 120 -9.39 -4.20 5.07
CA VAL A 120 -7.98 -4.56 5.26
C VAL A 120 -7.04 -3.75 4.35
N GLY A 121 -7.58 -2.88 3.49
CA GLY A 121 -6.73 -2.10 2.60
C GLY A 121 -7.53 -1.18 1.68
N ARG A 122 -6.82 -0.60 0.69
CA ARG A 122 -7.38 0.32 -0.31
C ARG A 122 -6.84 0.04 -1.70
N HIS A 123 -7.68 0.34 -2.70
CA HIS A 123 -7.31 0.36 -4.11
C HIS A 123 -7.43 1.78 -4.65
N GLY A 124 -6.37 2.27 -5.28
CA GLY A 124 -6.25 3.66 -5.71
C GLY A 124 -5.59 3.83 -7.08
N ALA A 125 -5.09 5.04 -7.32
CA ALA A 125 -4.48 5.46 -8.57
C ALA A 125 -3.37 4.49 -9.03
N ASN A 126 -3.14 4.41 -10.35
CA ASN A 126 -2.10 3.57 -10.97
C ASN A 126 -2.21 2.09 -10.58
N PHE A 127 -3.44 1.59 -10.42
CA PHE A 127 -3.70 0.25 -9.92
C PHE A 127 -2.91 -0.08 -8.64
N SER A 128 -2.80 0.91 -7.72
CA SER A 128 -2.20 0.68 -6.42
C SER A 128 -3.15 -0.13 -5.53
N PHE A 129 -2.55 -1.02 -4.75
CA PHE A 129 -3.19 -1.76 -3.68
C PHE A 129 -2.36 -1.55 -2.42
N GLU A 130 -2.98 -1.09 -1.36
CA GLU A 130 -2.35 -0.84 -0.07
C GLU A 130 -3.05 -1.68 1.00
N HIS A 131 -2.30 -2.48 1.73
CA HIS A 131 -2.82 -3.30 2.82
C HIS A 131 -2.50 -2.65 4.16
N SER A 132 -3.34 -2.90 5.17
CA SER A 132 -3.22 -2.31 6.51
C SER A 132 -1.93 -2.69 7.26
N ASP A 133 -1.23 -3.74 6.82
CA ASP A 133 0.10 -4.13 7.34
C ASP A 133 1.27 -3.30 6.76
N GLY A 134 0.98 -2.33 5.87
CA GLY A 134 1.96 -1.45 5.24
C GLY A 134 2.53 -1.98 3.92
N SER A 135 2.21 -3.21 3.52
CA SER A 135 2.59 -3.74 2.20
C SER A 135 1.75 -3.12 1.08
N ARG A 136 2.36 -2.94 -0.10
CA ARG A 136 1.72 -2.30 -1.25
C ARG A 136 2.09 -2.97 -2.55
N LEU A 137 1.22 -2.79 -3.57
CA LEU A 137 1.47 -3.19 -4.96
C LEU A 137 1.20 -2.00 -5.89
N LEU A 138 1.95 -1.94 -6.99
CA LEU A 138 1.59 -1.16 -8.17
C LEU A 138 1.37 -2.11 -9.33
N GLY A 139 0.17 -2.05 -9.92
CA GLY A 139 -0.23 -2.89 -11.03
C GLY A 139 -0.01 -2.25 -12.39
N ASN A 140 0.18 -3.10 -13.41
CA ASN A 140 0.16 -2.71 -14.82
C ASN A 140 -0.71 -3.70 -15.58
N VAL A 141 -1.66 -3.22 -16.39
CA VAL A 141 -2.57 -4.07 -17.17
C VAL A 141 -1.80 -4.83 -18.23
N VAL A 142 -1.87 -6.16 -18.20
CA VAL A 142 -1.25 -7.05 -19.22
C VAL A 142 -2.28 -7.70 -20.11
N ALA A 143 -3.50 -7.91 -19.63
CA ALA A 143 -4.60 -8.46 -20.42
C ALA A 143 -5.97 -8.02 -19.88
N TYR A 144 -6.99 -8.11 -20.72
CA TYR A 144 -8.36 -7.88 -20.30
C TYR A 144 -9.35 -8.75 -21.07
N ASP A 145 -10.47 -9.03 -20.43
CA ASP A 145 -11.69 -9.56 -21.03
C ASP A 145 -12.83 -8.57 -20.80
N GLU A 146 -13.78 -8.53 -21.70
CA GLU A 146 -15.00 -7.75 -21.48
C GLU A 146 -15.80 -8.36 -20.34
N ALA A 147 -16.43 -7.50 -19.53
CA ALA A 147 -17.36 -7.96 -18.52
C ALA A 147 -18.66 -8.47 -19.17
N PRO A 148 -19.43 -9.33 -18.49
CA PRO A 148 -20.72 -9.82 -19.00
C PRO A 148 -21.72 -8.70 -19.32
N ASN A 149 -21.67 -7.58 -18.58
CA ASN A 149 -22.51 -6.40 -18.84
C ASN A 149 -21.67 -5.22 -19.29
N ALA A 150 -22.17 -4.46 -20.24
CA ALA A 150 -21.48 -3.28 -20.78
C ALA A 150 -21.29 -2.12 -19.77
N ASN A 151 -22.09 -2.11 -18.70
CA ASN A 151 -21.97 -1.11 -17.62
C ASN A 151 -20.94 -1.49 -16.56
N ASP A 152 -20.37 -2.69 -16.64
CA ASP A 152 -19.41 -3.20 -15.68
C ASP A 152 -17.98 -2.95 -16.17
N LEU A 153 -17.08 -2.76 -15.22
CA LEU A 153 -15.65 -2.63 -15.54
C LEU A 153 -15.12 -3.92 -16.17
N ARG A 154 -14.25 -3.80 -17.16
CA ARG A 154 -13.54 -4.93 -17.77
C ARG A 154 -12.86 -5.80 -16.71
N TRP A 155 -12.82 -7.08 -16.96
CA TRP A 155 -12.00 -7.98 -16.18
C TRP A 155 -10.55 -7.84 -16.61
N LEU A 156 -9.62 -7.86 -15.66
CA LEU A 156 -8.21 -7.56 -15.93
C LEU A 156 -7.29 -8.61 -15.35
N LEU A 157 -6.17 -8.84 -16.04
CA LEU A 157 -4.96 -9.37 -15.44
C LEU A 157 -3.93 -8.23 -15.37
N LEU A 158 -3.37 -8.04 -14.18
CA LEU A 158 -2.31 -7.09 -13.91
C LEU A 158 -1.03 -7.87 -13.61
N SER A 159 0.11 -7.43 -14.14
CA SER A 159 1.40 -7.67 -13.49
C SER A 159 1.52 -6.68 -12.33
N ALA A 160 2.18 -7.07 -11.25
CA ALA A 160 2.28 -6.23 -10.07
C ALA A 160 3.70 -6.20 -9.51
N LYS A 161 4.12 -5.02 -9.06
CA LYS A 161 5.38 -4.79 -8.36
C LYS A 161 5.11 -4.55 -6.89
N PRO A 162 5.64 -5.40 -5.99
CA PRO A 162 5.46 -5.24 -4.56
C PRO A 162 6.42 -4.21 -3.95
N PHE A 163 5.98 -3.59 -2.84
CA PHE A 163 6.74 -2.67 -2.01
C PHE A 163 6.39 -2.91 -0.53
N GLY A 164 7.38 -2.76 0.33
CA GLY A 164 7.23 -2.99 1.77
C GLY A 164 7.18 -4.48 2.12
N GLN A 165 7.06 -4.73 3.43
CA GLN A 165 6.91 -6.09 3.98
C GLN A 165 5.45 -6.31 4.36
N GLY A 166 4.95 -7.53 4.22
CA GLY A 166 3.60 -7.92 4.58
C GLY A 166 2.95 -8.85 3.57
N VAL A 167 1.64 -8.99 3.65
CA VAL A 167 0.87 -9.97 2.88
C VAL A 167 1.02 -9.80 1.37
N LEU A 168 1.21 -8.57 0.88
CA LEU A 168 1.36 -8.29 -0.54
C LEU A 168 2.80 -8.40 -1.06
N SER A 169 3.80 -8.61 -0.19
CA SER A 169 5.22 -8.52 -0.55
C SER A 169 5.72 -9.56 -1.57
N ALA A 170 5.03 -10.69 -1.70
CA ALA A 170 5.35 -11.74 -2.66
C ALA A 170 4.45 -11.75 -3.91
N MET A 171 3.47 -10.84 -4.00
CA MET A 171 2.48 -10.84 -5.08
C MET A 171 3.04 -10.22 -6.35
N THR A 172 2.88 -10.91 -7.47
CA THR A 172 3.38 -10.47 -8.78
C THR A 172 2.29 -10.33 -9.83
N HIS A 173 1.09 -10.86 -9.55
CA HIS A 173 -0.07 -10.68 -10.42
C HIS A 173 -1.33 -10.44 -9.60
N VAL A 174 -2.26 -9.68 -10.20
CA VAL A 174 -3.60 -9.44 -9.64
C VAL A 174 -4.62 -9.59 -10.75
N GLN A 175 -5.70 -10.35 -10.50
CA GLN A 175 -6.88 -10.36 -11.36
C GLN A 175 -7.97 -9.49 -10.76
N ARG A 176 -8.63 -8.69 -11.59
CA ARG A 176 -9.90 -8.04 -11.28
C ARG A 176 -11.00 -8.76 -12.06
N ILE A 177 -11.96 -9.34 -11.34
CA ILE A 177 -13.07 -10.12 -11.88
C ILE A 177 -14.37 -9.81 -11.18
N ASN A 178 -15.48 -10.39 -11.63
CA ASN A 178 -16.81 -10.26 -10.99
C ASN A 178 -17.19 -8.79 -10.75
N THR A 179 -16.86 -7.95 -11.71
CA THR A 179 -17.12 -6.51 -11.64
C THR A 179 -18.61 -6.21 -11.74
N GLN A 180 -19.07 -5.22 -11.00
CA GLN A 180 -20.41 -4.67 -11.08
C GLN A 180 -20.33 -3.15 -11.12
N GLY A 181 -20.90 -2.54 -12.14
CA GLY A 181 -20.88 -1.10 -12.34
C GLY A 181 -19.50 -0.53 -12.70
N GLY A 182 -19.32 0.76 -12.46
CA GLY A 182 -18.06 1.48 -12.64
C GLY A 182 -17.86 2.16 -13.99
N MET A 183 -18.65 1.82 -15.02
CA MET A 183 -18.57 2.50 -16.32
C MET A 183 -19.38 3.80 -16.32
N PRO A 184 -18.83 4.90 -16.82
CA PRO A 184 -19.52 6.18 -16.90
C PRO A 184 -20.50 6.18 -18.08
N PRO A 185 -21.45 7.14 -18.14
CA PRO A 185 -22.17 7.45 -19.37
C PRO A 185 -21.19 7.75 -20.51
N GLN A 186 -21.58 7.45 -21.75
CA GLN A 186 -20.69 7.58 -22.91
C GLN A 186 -20.14 9.00 -23.12
N LYS A 187 -20.93 10.04 -22.81
CA LYS A 187 -20.58 11.44 -23.05
C LYS A 187 -20.91 12.30 -21.85
N CYS A 188 -20.23 13.43 -21.75
CA CYS A 188 -20.63 14.55 -20.91
C CYS A 188 -20.90 15.78 -21.79
N GLU A 189 -21.48 16.81 -21.22
CA GLU A 189 -21.81 18.04 -21.92
C GLU A 189 -20.80 19.16 -21.63
N ALA A 190 -20.71 20.16 -22.51
CA ALA A 190 -19.82 21.31 -22.35
C ALA A 190 -20.00 22.05 -21.01
N LYS A 191 -21.25 22.14 -20.51
CA LYS A 191 -21.54 22.74 -19.20
C LYS A 191 -20.98 21.95 -18.02
N GLN A 192 -20.60 20.67 -18.21
CA GLN A 192 -20.00 19.79 -17.22
C GLN A 192 -18.47 19.78 -17.29
N GLN A 193 -17.87 20.55 -18.17
CA GLN A 193 -16.41 20.59 -18.32
C GLN A 193 -15.71 20.80 -16.96
N ASN A 194 -14.71 19.98 -16.69
CA ASN A 194 -13.94 19.89 -15.42
C ASN A 194 -14.73 19.38 -14.20
N GLN A 195 -16.01 19.07 -14.32
CA GLN A 195 -16.74 18.40 -13.24
C GLN A 195 -16.25 16.97 -13.06
N LEU A 196 -16.33 16.49 -11.82
CA LEU A 196 -16.04 15.09 -11.46
C LEU A 196 -17.33 14.29 -11.41
N LEU A 197 -17.26 13.07 -11.95
CA LEU A 197 -18.29 12.04 -11.84
C LEU A 197 -17.73 10.87 -11.05
N ARG A 198 -18.47 10.41 -10.04
CA ARG A 198 -18.13 9.26 -9.21
C ARG A 198 -19.12 8.14 -9.50
N VAL A 199 -18.64 7.04 -10.10
CA VAL A 199 -19.47 5.90 -10.49
C VAL A 199 -19.16 4.72 -9.58
N TYR A 200 -20.15 4.25 -8.84
CA TYR A 200 -19.98 3.12 -7.93
C TYR A 200 -19.60 1.84 -8.67
N PHE A 201 -18.74 1.06 -8.06
CA PHE A 201 -18.39 -0.28 -8.52
C PHE A 201 -18.09 -1.23 -7.37
N SER A 202 -18.19 -2.52 -7.65
CA SER A 202 -17.56 -3.57 -6.88
C SER A 202 -16.79 -4.51 -7.79
N ALA A 203 -15.80 -5.20 -7.24
CA ALA A 203 -15.00 -6.19 -7.95
C ALA A 203 -14.34 -7.15 -6.95
N ASP A 204 -14.02 -8.36 -7.41
CA ASP A 204 -13.11 -9.25 -6.70
C ASP A 204 -11.70 -9.05 -7.25
N PHE A 205 -10.74 -8.96 -6.35
CA PHE A 205 -9.30 -8.94 -6.64
C PHE A 205 -8.67 -10.22 -6.12
N VAL A 206 -8.10 -11.01 -7.02
CA VAL A 206 -7.38 -12.25 -6.70
C VAL A 206 -5.89 -12.01 -6.90
N PHE A 207 -5.11 -12.24 -5.86
CA PHE A 207 -3.68 -11.96 -5.82
C PHE A 207 -2.89 -13.27 -5.94
N TYR A 208 -1.84 -13.24 -6.77
CA TYR A 208 -1.02 -14.39 -7.11
C TYR A 208 0.44 -14.15 -6.79
N LYS A 209 1.10 -15.19 -6.31
CA LYS A 209 2.55 -15.26 -6.15
C LYS A 209 3.14 -16.41 -6.97
N PRO A 210 4.44 -16.39 -7.29
CA PRO A 210 5.13 -17.58 -7.81
C PRO A 210 5.01 -18.76 -6.83
N ARG A 211 4.93 -19.97 -7.39
CA ARG A 211 4.93 -21.22 -6.62
C ARG A 211 6.31 -21.54 -6.07
#